data_25fe7336239efedbfc38cde2cd030b83
#
_entry.id   25fe7336239efedbfc38cde2cd030b83
#
_cell.length_a   1.000
_cell.length_b   1.000
_cell.length_c   1.000
_cell.angle_alpha   90.00
_cell.angle_beta   90.00
_cell.angle_gamma   90.00
#
_symmetry.space_group_name_H-M   'P 1'
#
loop_
_entity.id
_entity.type
_entity.pdbx_description
1 polymer ?
#
loop_
_entity_poly.entity_id
_entity_poly.type
_entity_poly.pdbx_seq_one_letter_code
_entity_poly.pdbx_strand_id
1 'polypeptide(L)'
;MPGARREVRSEGGTPGRPVAPIGHAGGAGHAGAPPSGGAGSTAPSGSGGGPHPEGDVAGLGQRVDHAIPEPELPDRSAVSRLFGSSSFFRLWVAQVISAVGDWLGFVAIVAVATRISGSAGAISLVMSARLIPGFFLAPVAGVLVDRLDRKKIMVACDLVRAAVLFTIPFVNAIWQLVIASLVLEVATLLWSPAKEASVPNLVPASHLTTANSLSLVAAYGTFPIATLLFALLAKVADWLGDVDVLDVLPINQESVALYVDVATFALSALFISTLALPPRRPAATEAGEAGQAMKMDLGQTGRELKEGWSFMVSNPVVRAVMVAIGTGLIGGGMLVPLGDLFSRQVLGGGSAGFGLLLTALGSGLAAGVILISVLQKRLPKVQVFCGAVVTAGVTLVLGATMSTLPPAIAFVFVLGMCAGTIYVLGFTILQERVVDELRGRVFASLYTLVRLCVLLAFAAGPLLADRLEALSQRAFDGSIDVAGLTVAIPGVRLALWFAGVIIIAAGVLAVLVLRRANDAPVAGPA
;
A
#
# COMPACT_ATOMS: atom_id res chain seq x y z
N MET A 1 -5.38 17.07 64.69
CA MET A 1 -4.58 17.00 65.93
C MET A 1 -3.44 16.07 65.67
N PRO A 2 -2.25 16.32 66.26
CA PRO A 2 -1.13 16.97 65.60
C PRO A 2 0.19 16.16 65.72
N GLY A 3 1.20 16.65 65.04
CA GLY A 3 2.56 16.85 65.51
C GLY A 3 3.53 15.74 65.05
N ALA A 4 4.77 15.95 64.76
CA ALA A 4 5.76 17.02 64.84
C ALA A 4 6.99 16.59 64.00
N ARG A 5 7.55 17.42 63.19
CA ARG A 5 8.84 18.10 63.27
C ARG A 5 10.01 17.36 63.95
N ARG A 6 11.10 17.24 63.22
CA ARG A 6 12.51 17.65 63.53
C ARG A 6 13.38 17.21 62.33
N GLU A 7 13.97 18.08 61.56
CA GLU A 7 15.21 18.89 61.70
C GLU A 7 16.37 18.13 62.35
N VAL A 8 17.53 18.09 61.63
CA VAL A 8 18.76 18.83 61.92
C VAL A 8 19.95 18.20 61.17
N ARG A 9 20.61 18.99 60.31
CA ARG A 9 22.07 19.31 60.18
C ARG A 9 23.02 18.13 59.89
N SER A 10 24.12 18.30 59.22
CA SER A 10 24.93 19.38 58.57
C SER A 10 26.26 18.78 58.13
N GLU A 11 26.91 19.50 57.23
CA GLU A 11 28.36 19.63 57.01
C GLU A 11 29.00 18.53 56.16
N GLY A 12 29.82 18.77 55.17
CA GLY A 12 30.56 19.95 54.75
C GLY A 12 31.64 19.48 53.79
N GLY A 13 32.08 20.31 52.88
CA GLY A 13 33.37 20.09 52.22
C GLY A 13 33.44 20.37 50.74
N THR A 14 33.56 21.61 50.34
CA THR A 14 34.22 22.13 49.13
C THR A 14 35.73 22.27 49.37
N PRO A 15 36.60 22.67 48.41
CA PRO A 15 36.48 22.95 46.98
C PRO A 15 37.72 22.51 46.16
N GLY A 16 37.65 22.66 44.83
CA GLY A 16 38.81 22.58 43.96
C GLY A 16 38.55 23.07 42.54
N ARG A 17 38.87 24.33 42.31
CA ARG A 17 38.90 25.08 41.06
C ARG A 17 40.22 24.88 40.30
N PRO A 18 40.48 25.54 39.16
CA PRO A 18 40.16 25.30 37.75
C PRO A 18 41.44 25.33 36.88
N VAL A 19 41.38 25.01 35.60
CA VAL A 19 42.32 25.57 34.59
C VAL A 19 41.66 25.63 33.23
N ALA A 20 41.56 26.85 32.71
CA ALA A 20 41.45 27.22 31.30
C ALA A 20 42.74 28.02 30.97
N PRO A 21 42.89 28.64 29.80
CA PRO A 21 42.98 28.19 28.41
C PRO A 21 44.27 28.74 27.74
N ILE A 22 44.62 28.30 26.55
CA ILE A 22 45.56 28.99 25.63
C ILE A 22 45.07 28.69 24.22
N GLY A 23 44.75 29.56 23.30
CA GLY A 23 45.10 30.95 23.03
C GLY A 23 45.97 31.07 21.78
N HIS A 24 45.32 31.56 20.68
CA HIS A 24 45.82 32.40 19.58
C HIS A 24 47.08 31.96 18.78
N ALA A 25 47.13 32.05 17.46
CA ALA A 25 47.17 33.15 16.49
C ALA A 25 47.30 32.52 15.10
N GLY A 26 46.74 32.92 13.96
CA GLY A 26 46.77 34.25 13.38
C GLY A 26 47.67 34.30 12.15
N GLY A 27 47.14 34.73 10.99
CA GLY A 27 47.90 35.13 9.80
C GLY A 27 47.31 34.53 8.51
N ALA A 28 46.44 35.12 7.82
CA ALA A 28 46.45 36.21 6.82
C ALA A 28 47.35 35.97 5.60
N GLY A 29 46.69 35.83 4.43
CA GLY A 29 47.04 36.67 3.31
C GLY A 29 47.49 35.98 1.99
N HIS A 30 46.74 36.20 1.01
CA HIS A 30 47.02 36.66 -0.37
C HIS A 30 46.66 35.75 -1.54
N ALA A 31 45.82 36.33 -2.26
CA ALA A 31 45.43 36.32 -3.65
C ALA A 31 46.53 36.06 -4.71
N GLY A 32 46.15 35.47 -5.83
CA GLY A 32 46.91 35.54 -7.06
C GLY A 32 46.50 34.51 -8.09
N ALA A 33 45.68 34.90 -9.06
CA ALA A 33 45.41 34.17 -10.32
C ALA A 33 46.26 34.82 -11.46
N PRO A 34 46.14 34.38 -12.73
CA PRO A 34 47.10 33.55 -13.46
C PRO A 34 47.95 34.38 -14.46
N PRO A 35 48.78 33.84 -15.29
CA PRO A 35 48.40 33.83 -16.71
C PRO A 35 48.92 32.69 -17.61
N SER A 36 48.28 32.61 -18.74
CA SER A 36 48.40 32.02 -20.03
C SER A 36 49.77 32.02 -20.77
N GLY A 37 49.91 31.04 -21.67
CA GLY A 37 50.73 31.11 -22.88
C GLY A 37 51.95 30.19 -22.85
N GLY A 38 52.25 29.35 -23.85
CA GLY A 38 52.40 29.45 -25.22
C GLY A 38 53.44 28.43 -25.70
N ALA A 39 53.13 27.75 -26.72
CA ALA A 39 53.89 27.23 -27.88
C ALA A 39 55.40 26.93 -27.80
N GLY A 40 55.75 25.79 -28.43
CA GLY A 40 57.00 25.71 -29.19
C GLY A 40 57.89 24.49 -28.96
N SER A 41 57.80 23.42 -29.74
CA SER A 41 58.78 23.09 -30.81
C SER A 41 60.17 22.55 -30.39
N THR A 42 60.49 21.46 -31.04
CA THR A 42 61.79 20.94 -31.49
C THR A 42 62.41 19.77 -30.73
N ALA A 43 62.54 18.65 -31.48
CA ALA A 43 63.50 17.58 -31.24
C ALA A 43 64.93 18.08 -31.51
N PRO A 44 65.98 17.41 -31.01
CA PRO A 44 66.75 16.57 -31.96
C PRO A 44 67.31 15.26 -31.37
N SER A 45 67.64 14.41 -32.30
CA SER A 45 68.44 13.19 -32.36
C SER A 45 69.74 13.18 -31.54
N GLY A 46 70.08 12.01 -30.95
CA GLY A 46 71.41 11.73 -30.44
C GLY A 46 71.63 10.24 -30.14
N SER A 47 72.43 9.62 -31.01
CA SER A 47 72.95 8.26 -31.00
C SER A 47 73.89 7.99 -29.81
N GLY A 48 73.92 6.77 -29.28
CA GLY A 48 74.97 6.33 -28.37
C GLY A 48 74.73 4.88 -27.89
N GLY A 49 75.45 3.94 -28.55
CA GLY A 49 75.39 2.51 -28.23
C GLY A 49 76.30 2.13 -27.09
N GLY A 50 75.99 1.00 -26.42
CA GLY A 50 76.85 0.28 -25.51
C GLY A 50 76.13 -0.99 -25.00
N PRO A 51 76.84 -2.09 -24.75
CA PRO A 51 76.29 -3.42 -24.96
C PRO A 51 75.56 -4.03 -23.79
N HIS A 52 74.69 -4.94 -24.12
CA HIS A 52 73.92 -5.80 -23.22
C HIS A 52 74.77 -6.84 -22.48
N PRO A 53 74.24 -7.34 -21.34
CA PRO A 53 74.30 -8.76 -21.09
C PRO A 53 72.92 -9.42 -21.24
N GLU A 54 72.94 -10.45 -22.08
CA GLU A 54 71.88 -11.44 -22.19
C GLU A 54 71.67 -12.11 -20.83
N GLY A 55 70.46 -12.04 -20.31
CA GLY A 55 69.98 -12.82 -19.20
C GLY A 55 68.67 -13.48 -19.61
N ASP A 56 68.69 -14.77 -19.70
CA ASP A 56 67.58 -15.66 -20.00
C ASP A 56 66.34 -15.32 -19.20
N VAL A 57 65.25 -14.96 -19.85
CA VAL A 57 63.88 -14.99 -19.33
C VAL A 57 63.01 -15.80 -20.30
N ALA A 58 63.37 -17.09 -20.40
CA ALA A 58 62.46 -18.11 -20.89
C ALA A 58 61.65 -18.61 -19.72
N GLY A 59 60.39 -18.16 -19.55
CA GLY A 59 59.51 -18.77 -18.61
C GLY A 59 58.42 -17.95 -17.93
N LEU A 60 57.81 -16.94 -18.58
CA LEU A 60 56.59 -16.32 -18.07
C LEU A 60 55.66 -15.86 -19.21
N GLY A 61 55.28 -16.80 -20.02
CA GLY A 61 54.35 -16.61 -21.14
C GLY A 61 53.15 -17.57 -21.05
N GLN A 62 52.72 -17.96 -19.85
CA GLN A 62 51.35 -18.45 -19.73
C GLN A 62 50.43 -17.24 -19.59
N ARG A 63 50.00 -16.73 -20.77
CA ARG A 63 48.73 -16.01 -20.82
C ARG A 63 47.68 -16.97 -20.25
N VAL A 64 47.29 -16.74 -19.02
CA VAL A 64 46.02 -17.21 -18.51
C VAL A 64 44.98 -16.43 -19.29
N ASP A 65 44.57 -16.99 -20.43
CA ASP A 65 43.29 -16.63 -21.05
C ASP A 65 42.18 -16.98 -20.04
N HIS A 66 42.06 -16.13 -19.03
CA HIS A 66 40.75 -15.97 -18.41
C HIS A 66 39.88 -15.36 -19.49
N ALA A 67 39.34 -16.22 -20.36
CA ALA A 67 38.16 -15.88 -21.11
C ALA A 67 37.17 -15.33 -20.08
N ILE A 68 37.05 -14.00 -20.02
CA ILE A 68 35.88 -13.36 -19.36
C ILE A 68 34.73 -14.07 -20.03
N PRO A 69 33.89 -14.82 -19.29
CA PRO A 69 32.76 -15.47 -19.91
C PRO A 69 32.01 -14.35 -20.64
N GLU A 70 31.90 -14.46 -21.95
CA GLU A 70 31.07 -13.57 -22.73
C GLU A 70 29.73 -13.54 -22.02
N PRO A 71 29.17 -12.36 -21.67
CA PRO A 71 27.87 -12.28 -21.06
C PRO A 71 26.94 -13.04 -21.99
N GLU A 72 26.35 -14.13 -21.52
CA GLU A 72 25.34 -14.90 -22.26
C GLU A 72 24.40 -13.86 -22.88
N LEU A 73 24.33 -13.84 -24.21
CA LEU A 73 23.49 -12.90 -24.93
C LEU A 73 22.09 -13.07 -24.35
N PRO A 74 21.48 -12.01 -23.82
CA PRO A 74 20.21 -12.13 -23.13
C PRO A 74 19.22 -12.77 -24.10
N ASP A 75 18.55 -13.81 -23.66
CA ASP A 75 17.51 -14.51 -24.40
C ASP A 75 16.64 -13.47 -25.10
N ARG A 76 16.64 -13.48 -26.44
CA ARG A 76 16.01 -12.46 -27.30
C ARG A 76 14.47 -12.52 -27.27
N SER A 77 13.89 -13.35 -26.44
CA SER A 77 12.44 -13.45 -26.28
C SER A 77 11.86 -12.11 -25.75
N ALA A 78 10.66 -11.76 -26.21
CA ALA A 78 9.96 -10.57 -25.70
C ALA A 78 9.76 -10.64 -24.18
N VAL A 79 9.64 -11.85 -23.65
CA VAL A 79 9.49 -12.12 -22.21
C VAL A 79 10.75 -11.71 -21.45
N SER A 80 11.95 -12.14 -21.87
CA SER A 80 13.18 -11.78 -21.17
C SER A 80 13.51 -10.29 -21.28
N ARG A 81 13.13 -9.62 -22.38
CA ARG A 81 13.29 -8.16 -22.52
C ARG A 81 12.43 -7.36 -21.55
N LEU A 82 11.18 -7.79 -21.29
CA LEU A 82 10.27 -7.06 -20.40
C LEU A 82 10.41 -7.52 -18.94
N PHE A 83 10.54 -8.81 -18.70
CA PHE A 83 10.54 -9.42 -17.37
C PHE A 83 11.93 -9.70 -16.80
N GLY A 84 12.99 -9.55 -17.59
CA GLY A 84 14.37 -9.84 -17.21
C GLY A 84 14.69 -11.33 -17.11
N SER A 85 13.72 -12.21 -16.84
CA SER A 85 13.86 -13.66 -16.85
C SER A 85 12.52 -14.39 -17.01
N SER A 86 12.58 -15.63 -17.51
CA SER A 86 11.41 -16.52 -17.61
C SER A 86 10.90 -16.99 -16.23
N SER A 87 11.79 -17.11 -15.25
CA SER A 87 11.41 -17.46 -13.88
C SER A 87 10.62 -16.35 -13.19
N PHE A 88 11.03 -15.10 -13.36
CA PHE A 88 10.25 -13.97 -12.85
C PHE A 88 8.91 -13.84 -13.57
N PHE A 89 8.87 -14.05 -14.89
CA PHE A 89 7.60 -14.07 -15.62
C PHE A 89 6.61 -15.10 -15.05
N ARG A 90 7.07 -16.32 -14.74
CA ARG A 90 6.22 -17.36 -14.11
C ARG A 90 5.73 -16.93 -12.72
N LEU A 91 6.61 -16.35 -11.89
CA LEU A 91 6.23 -15.82 -10.58
C LEU A 91 5.20 -14.67 -10.74
N TRP A 92 5.41 -13.79 -11.71
CA TRP A 92 4.49 -12.69 -12.00
C TRP A 92 3.11 -13.18 -12.47
N VAL A 93 3.07 -14.19 -13.34
CA VAL A 93 1.79 -14.82 -13.77
C VAL A 93 1.09 -15.46 -12.57
N ALA A 94 1.81 -16.21 -11.71
CA ALA A 94 1.25 -16.75 -10.50
C ALA A 94 0.66 -15.65 -9.60
N GLN A 95 1.39 -14.53 -9.43
CA GLN A 95 0.94 -13.37 -8.67
C GLN A 95 -0.32 -12.71 -9.29
N VAL A 96 -0.38 -12.55 -10.61
CA VAL A 96 -1.58 -11.99 -11.29
C VAL A 96 -2.79 -12.87 -11.04
N ILE A 97 -2.64 -14.19 -11.20
CA ILE A 97 -3.71 -15.16 -10.98
C ILE A 97 -4.19 -15.11 -9.53
N SER A 98 -3.27 -15.20 -8.56
CA SER A 98 -3.63 -15.15 -7.13
C SER A 98 -4.16 -13.79 -6.71
N ALA A 99 -3.68 -12.68 -7.28
CA ALA A 99 -4.19 -11.34 -6.96
C ALA A 99 -5.61 -11.11 -7.49
N VAL A 100 -5.96 -11.65 -8.65
CA VAL A 100 -7.36 -11.67 -9.11
C VAL A 100 -8.22 -12.45 -8.11
N GLY A 101 -7.74 -13.60 -7.66
CA GLY A 101 -8.40 -14.40 -6.62
C GLY A 101 -8.54 -13.64 -5.31
N ASP A 102 -7.45 -13.07 -4.78
CA ASP A 102 -7.46 -12.30 -3.52
C ASP A 102 -8.54 -11.21 -3.51
N TRP A 103 -8.68 -10.44 -4.60
CA TRP A 103 -9.71 -9.42 -4.73
C TRP A 103 -11.12 -10.01 -4.89
N LEU A 104 -11.23 -11.11 -5.64
CA LEU A 104 -12.48 -11.84 -5.83
C LEU A 104 -13.00 -12.39 -4.49
N GLY A 105 -12.13 -13.09 -3.75
CA GLY A 105 -12.44 -13.64 -2.43
C GLY A 105 -12.74 -12.54 -1.40
N PHE A 106 -12.03 -11.41 -1.46
CA PHE A 106 -12.30 -10.25 -0.60
C PHE A 106 -13.74 -9.75 -0.77
N VAL A 107 -14.18 -9.55 -2.03
CA VAL A 107 -15.54 -9.09 -2.34
C VAL A 107 -16.57 -10.15 -1.97
N ALA A 108 -16.28 -11.42 -2.25
CA ALA A 108 -17.17 -12.54 -1.91
C ALA A 108 -17.37 -12.68 -0.40
N ILE A 109 -16.31 -12.52 0.42
CA ILE A 109 -16.40 -12.58 1.88
C ILE A 109 -17.30 -11.47 2.44
N VAL A 110 -17.24 -10.24 1.89
CA VAL A 110 -18.16 -9.16 2.26
C VAL A 110 -19.61 -9.55 1.95
N ALA A 111 -19.85 -10.10 0.75
CA ALA A 111 -21.17 -10.53 0.33
C ALA A 111 -21.71 -11.70 1.18
N VAL A 112 -20.86 -12.68 1.54
CA VAL A 112 -21.20 -13.77 2.47
C VAL A 112 -21.55 -13.23 3.87
N ALA A 113 -20.75 -12.29 4.39
CA ALA A 113 -21.02 -11.66 5.70
C ALA A 113 -22.39 -10.95 5.70
N THR A 114 -22.71 -10.23 4.62
CA THR A 114 -24.01 -9.58 4.42
C THR A 114 -25.14 -10.61 4.36
N ARG A 115 -24.96 -11.70 3.64
CA ARG A 115 -25.96 -12.77 3.50
C ARG A 115 -26.28 -13.47 4.82
N ILE A 116 -25.23 -13.75 5.64
CA ILE A 116 -25.40 -14.49 6.91
C ILE A 116 -26.09 -13.64 7.97
N SER A 117 -25.76 -12.36 8.08
CA SER A 117 -26.24 -11.56 9.21
C SER A 117 -27.13 -10.39 8.82
N GLY A 118 -27.04 -9.87 7.61
CA GLY A 118 -27.70 -8.62 7.23
C GLY A 118 -27.25 -7.39 8.04
N SER A 119 -26.34 -7.57 8.99
CA SER A 119 -25.86 -6.53 9.91
C SER A 119 -24.54 -5.94 9.45
N ALA A 120 -24.47 -4.61 9.40
CA ALA A 120 -23.25 -3.91 9.10
C ALA A 120 -22.16 -4.13 10.16
N GLY A 121 -22.54 -4.33 11.43
CA GLY A 121 -21.60 -4.65 12.51
C GLY A 121 -20.87 -5.98 12.31
N ALA A 122 -21.53 -6.98 11.75
CA ALA A 122 -20.91 -8.27 11.42
C ALA A 122 -19.89 -8.13 10.28
N ILE A 123 -20.20 -7.32 9.26
CA ILE A 123 -19.26 -7.01 8.18
C ILE A 123 -18.03 -6.29 8.75
N SER A 124 -18.25 -5.32 9.67
CA SER A 124 -17.18 -4.62 10.38
C SER A 124 -16.22 -5.59 11.09
N LEU A 125 -16.75 -6.58 11.80
CA LEU A 125 -15.95 -7.56 12.52
C LEU A 125 -15.09 -8.41 11.57
N VAL A 126 -15.68 -8.91 10.49
CA VAL A 126 -14.98 -9.72 9.48
C VAL A 126 -13.89 -8.91 8.78
N MET A 127 -14.18 -7.66 8.39
CA MET A 127 -13.21 -6.78 7.72
C MET A 127 -12.07 -6.35 8.66
N SER A 128 -12.37 -6.09 9.93
CA SER A 128 -11.37 -5.79 10.95
C SER A 128 -10.44 -6.98 11.19
N ALA A 129 -10.95 -8.21 11.16
CA ALA A 129 -10.17 -9.43 11.28
C ALA A 129 -9.11 -9.58 10.16
N ARG A 130 -9.36 -9.04 8.97
CA ARG A 130 -8.39 -9.01 7.87
C ARG A 130 -7.29 -7.95 8.00
N LEU A 131 -7.47 -6.94 8.82
CA LEU A 131 -6.51 -5.84 8.95
C LEU A 131 -5.68 -5.91 10.23
N ILE A 132 -6.29 -6.32 11.34
CA ILE A 132 -5.67 -6.31 12.67
C ILE A 132 -4.39 -7.15 12.75
N PRO A 133 -4.30 -8.38 12.20
CA PRO A 133 -3.07 -9.17 12.28
C PRO A 133 -1.86 -8.48 11.68
N GLY A 134 -2.06 -7.68 10.60
CA GLY A 134 -0.98 -6.95 9.94
C GLY A 134 -0.23 -5.97 10.83
N PHE A 135 -0.88 -5.41 11.86
CA PHE A 135 -0.19 -4.51 12.80
C PHE A 135 0.80 -5.23 13.72
N PHE A 136 0.50 -6.48 14.09
CA PHE A 136 1.26 -7.22 15.09
C PHE A 136 2.17 -8.29 14.48
N LEU A 137 1.71 -8.94 13.41
CA LEU A 137 2.39 -10.10 12.84
C LEU A 137 3.33 -9.77 11.67
N ALA A 138 3.18 -8.60 11.01
CA ALA A 138 4.03 -8.26 9.88
C ALA A 138 5.54 -8.29 10.19
N PRO A 139 6.05 -7.76 11.33
CA PRO A 139 7.46 -7.86 11.67
C PRO A 139 7.92 -9.31 11.91
N VAL A 140 7.05 -10.12 12.55
CA VAL A 140 7.33 -11.53 12.85
C VAL A 140 7.37 -12.35 11.56
N ALA A 141 6.45 -12.07 10.63
CA ALA A 141 6.39 -12.74 9.32
C ALA A 141 7.68 -12.54 8.51
N GLY A 142 8.24 -11.34 8.50
CA GLY A 142 9.53 -11.07 7.85
C GLY A 142 10.66 -11.94 8.39
N VAL A 143 10.82 -11.99 9.72
CA VAL A 143 11.85 -12.82 10.38
C VAL A 143 11.65 -14.32 10.09
N LEU A 144 10.39 -14.79 10.08
CA LEU A 144 10.08 -16.18 9.80
C LEU A 144 10.43 -16.56 8.35
N VAL A 145 10.08 -15.69 7.40
CA VAL A 145 10.39 -15.85 5.96
C VAL A 145 11.90 -15.86 5.72
N ASP A 146 12.66 -15.09 6.48
CA ASP A 146 14.12 -15.09 6.37
C ASP A 146 14.76 -16.40 6.87
N ARG A 147 14.08 -17.17 7.69
CA ARG A 147 14.58 -18.46 8.22
C ARG A 147 14.13 -19.68 7.44
N LEU A 148 13.07 -19.59 6.68
CA LEU A 148 12.44 -20.72 6.00
C LEU A 148 12.65 -20.66 4.47
N ASP A 149 12.35 -21.77 3.80
CA ASP A 149 12.36 -21.86 2.34
C ASP A 149 11.21 -21.03 1.75
N ARG A 150 11.55 -19.95 1.06
CA ARG A 150 10.58 -18.99 0.48
C ARG A 150 9.58 -19.65 -0.47
N LYS A 151 10.05 -20.61 -1.28
CA LYS A 151 9.18 -21.35 -2.21
C LYS A 151 8.16 -22.19 -1.44
N LYS A 152 8.61 -22.92 -0.41
CA LYS A 152 7.72 -23.75 0.41
C LYS A 152 6.70 -22.90 1.15
N ILE A 153 7.11 -21.74 1.68
CA ILE A 153 6.20 -20.79 2.33
C ILE A 153 5.11 -20.35 1.34
N MET A 154 5.49 -19.88 0.15
CA MET A 154 4.52 -19.39 -0.83
C MET A 154 3.53 -20.49 -1.23
N VAL A 155 4.01 -21.68 -1.55
CA VAL A 155 3.14 -22.81 -1.92
C VAL A 155 2.24 -23.22 -0.76
N ALA A 156 2.76 -23.35 0.46
CA ALA A 156 1.96 -23.70 1.63
C ALA A 156 0.88 -22.66 1.93
N CYS A 157 1.21 -21.37 1.84
CA CYS A 157 0.25 -20.29 2.03
C CYS A 157 -0.86 -20.29 0.98
N ASP A 158 -0.53 -20.54 -0.30
CA ASP A 158 -1.55 -20.63 -1.35
C ASP A 158 -2.47 -21.85 -1.13
N LEU A 159 -1.93 -23.01 -0.74
CA LEU A 159 -2.74 -24.18 -0.43
C LEU A 159 -3.62 -23.96 0.82
N VAL A 160 -3.11 -23.32 1.86
CA VAL A 160 -3.90 -22.96 3.05
C VAL A 160 -5.02 -22.00 2.67
N ARG A 161 -4.74 -20.96 1.86
CA ARG A 161 -5.76 -20.03 1.38
C ARG A 161 -6.83 -20.75 0.56
N ALA A 162 -6.44 -21.62 -0.38
CA ALA A 162 -7.38 -22.43 -1.16
C ALA A 162 -8.26 -23.31 -0.26
N ALA A 163 -7.67 -23.99 0.73
CA ALA A 163 -8.41 -24.84 1.66
C ALA A 163 -9.42 -24.05 2.51
N VAL A 164 -9.01 -22.90 3.04
CA VAL A 164 -9.89 -22.03 3.85
C VAL A 164 -11.02 -21.47 2.99
N LEU A 165 -10.73 -20.94 1.80
CA LEU A 165 -11.74 -20.40 0.88
C LEU A 165 -12.76 -21.45 0.49
N PHE A 166 -12.34 -22.71 0.28
CA PHE A 166 -13.25 -23.82 -0.01
C PHE A 166 -14.27 -24.07 1.11
N THR A 167 -13.93 -23.76 2.37
CA THR A 167 -14.87 -23.93 3.50
C THR A 167 -15.89 -22.80 3.61
N ILE A 168 -15.61 -21.60 3.07
CA ILE A 168 -16.45 -20.41 3.28
C ILE A 168 -17.88 -20.56 2.74
N PRO A 169 -18.16 -21.20 1.60
CA PRO A 169 -19.54 -21.44 1.13
C PRO A 169 -20.41 -22.20 2.14
N PHE A 170 -19.81 -23.04 3.00
CA PHE A 170 -20.50 -23.86 4.01
C PHE A 170 -20.65 -23.15 5.36
N VAL A 171 -20.09 -21.94 5.50
CA VAL A 171 -20.16 -21.16 6.72
C VAL A 171 -21.57 -20.60 6.91
N ASN A 172 -22.09 -20.74 8.14
CA ASN A 172 -23.42 -20.27 8.54
C ASN A 172 -23.40 -19.31 9.75
N ALA A 173 -22.22 -19.02 10.29
CA ALA A 173 -22.05 -18.13 11.43
C ALA A 173 -20.90 -17.16 11.23
N ILE A 174 -21.05 -15.90 11.67
CA ILE A 174 -20.06 -14.83 11.49
C ILE A 174 -18.71 -15.16 12.14
N TRP A 175 -18.68 -15.81 13.31
CA TRP A 175 -17.44 -16.16 13.97
C TRP A 175 -16.57 -17.13 13.14
N GLN A 176 -17.18 -18.03 12.36
CA GLN A 176 -16.46 -18.91 11.43
C GLN A 176 -15.79 -18.11 10.31
N LEU A 177 -16.51 -17.11 9.78
CA LEU A 177 -15.99 -16.21 8.74
C LEU A 177 -14.87 -15.31 9.27
N VAL A 178 -14.95 -14.89 10.55
CA VAL A 178 -13.88 -14.16 11.24
C VAL A 178 -12.61 -15.00 11.34
N ILE A 179 -12.75 -16.27 11.78
CA ILE A 179 -11.60 -17.20 11.85
C ILE A 179 -10.99 -17.43 10.47
N ALA A 180 -11.82 -17.70 9.45
CA ALA A 180 -11.36 -17.85 8.07
C ALA A 180 -10.58 -16.62 7.61
N SER A 181 -11.11 -15.40 7.86
CA SER A 181 -10.46 -14.14 7.51
C SER A 181 -9.12 -13.93 8.23
N LEU A 182 -9.02 -14.30 9.50
CA LEU A 182 -7.76 -14.27 10.25
C LEU A 182 -6.72 -15.21 9.64
N VAL A 183 -7.10 -16.44 9.30
CA VAL A 183 -6.17 -17.41 8.68
C VAL A 183 -5.71 -16.94 7.30
N LEU A 184 -6.62 -16.42 6.48
CA LEU A 184 -6.30 -15.86 5.17
C LEU A 184 -5.31 -14.71 5.29
N GLU A 185 -5.49 -13.81 6.26
CA GLU A 185 -4.59 -12.67 6.48
C GLU A 185 -3.20 -13.13 6.94
N VAL A 186 -3.12 -14.08 7.89
CA VAL A 186 -1.84 -14.65 8.33
C VAL A 186 -1.08 -15.29 7.16
N ALA A 187 -1.76 -16.04 6.30
CA ALA A 187 -1.16 -16.63 5.11
C ALA A 187 -0.64 -15.54 4.15
N THR A 188 -1.39 -14.45 3.95
CA THR A 188 -0.99 -13.31 3.11
C THR A 188 0.23 -12.58 3.69
N LEU A 189 0.28 -12.39 5.02
CA LEU A 189 1.40 -11.75 5.71
C LEU A 189 2.70 -12.55 5.61
N LEU A 190 2.64 -13.87 5.44
CA LEU A 190 3.80 -14.73 5.20
C LEU A 190 4.17 -14.79 3.71
N TRP A 191 3.18 -14.87 2.84
CA TRP A 191 3.38 -14.98 1.39
C TRP A 191 4.05 -13.74 0.79
N SER A 192 3.60 -12.53 1.18
CA SER A 192 4.07 -11.28 0.60
C SER A 192 5.57 -11.04 0.76
N PRO A 193 6.18 -11.12 1.97
CA PRO A 193 7.61 -10.94 2.12
C PRO A 193 8.41 -12.08 1.49
N ALA A 194 7.88 -13.32 1.45
CA ALA A 194 8.53 -14.43 0.78
C ALA A 194 8.67 -14.18 -0.73
N LYS A 195 7.62 -13.65 -1.35
CA LYS A 195 7.62 -13.23 -2.76
C LYS A 195 8.59 -12.08 -2.99
N GLU A 196 8.50 -11.00 -2.21
CA GLU A 196 9.35 -9.82 -2.37
C GLU A 196 10.83 -10.14 -2.23
N ALA A 197 11.19 -10.97 -1.25
CA ALA A 197 12.56 -11.45 -1.06
C ALA A 197 13.05 -12.39 -2.19
N SER A 198 12.14 -12.96 -2.97
CA SER A 198 12.49 -13.84 -4.10
C SER A 198 12.79 -13.06 -5.38
N VAL A 199 12.18 -11.89 -5.59
CA VAL A 199 12.32 -11.09 -6.82
C VAL A 199 13.78 -10.76 -7.18
N PRO A 200 14.64 -10.27 -6.25
CA PRO A 200 16.03 -9.94 -6.58
C PRO A 200 16.87 -11.14 -7.02
N ASN A 201 16.45 -12.37 -6.68
CA ASN A 201 17.13 -13.60 -7.09
C ASN A 201 16.67 -14.11 -8.47
N LEU A 202 15.63 -13.51 -9.03
CA LEU A 202 15.01 -13.94 -10.29
C LEU A 202 15.27 -12.99 -11.45
N VAL A 203 15.71 -11.74 -11.18
CA VAL A 203 15.94 -10.74 -12.21
C VAL A 203 17.32 -10.10 -12.08
N PRO A 204 17.97 -9.69 -13.19
CA PRO A 204 19.18 -8.87 -13.15
C PRO A 204 18.92 -7.54 -12.43
N ALA A 205 19.95 -6.96 -11.81
CA ALA A 205 19.84 -5.69 -11.08
C ALA A 205 19.27 -4.54 -11.95
N SER A 206 19.58 -4.53 -13.25
CA SER A 206 19.02 -3.55 -14.22
C SER A 206 17.51 -3.66 -14.42
N HIS A 207 16.88 -4.79 -14.10
CA HIS A 207 15.45 -5.03 -14.26
C HIS A 207 14.64 -4.94 -12.94
N LEU A 208 15.28 -4.72 -11.79
CA LEU A 208 14.61 -4.66 -10.50
C LEU A 208 13.50 -3.60 -10.43
N THR A 209 13.73 -2.41 -10.98
CA THR A 209 12.71 -1.35 -11.02
C THR A 209 11.50 -1.78 -11.83
N THR A 210 11.72 -2.38 -13.01
CA THR A 210 10.64 -2.91 -13.87
C THR A 210 9.90 -4.05 -13.17
N ALA A 211 10.62 -4.97 -12.54
CA ALA A 211 10.02 -6.08 -11.80
C ALA A 211 9.14 -5.61 -10.64
N ASN A 212 9.58 -4.61 -9.88
CA ASN A 212 8.78 -4.01 -8.81
C ASN A 212 7.53 -3.30 -9.36
N SER A 213 7.65 -2.55 -10.46
CA SER A 213 6.51 -1.91 -11.11
C SER A 213 5.49 -2.93 -11.61
N LEU A 214 5.95 -4.01 -12.27
CA LEU A 214 5.09 -5.10 -12.72
C LEU A 214 4.41 -5.82 -11.54
N SER A 215 5.10 -5.99 -10.41
CA SER A 215 4.53 -6.57 -9.19
C SER A 215 3.42 -5.69 -8.60
N LEU A 216 3.57 -4.35 -8.64
CA LEU A 216 2.52 -3.42 -8.22
C LEU A 216 1.32 -3.45 -9.16
N VAL A 217 1.55 -3.52 -10.49
CA VAL A 217 0.46 -3.69 -11.48
C VAL A 217 -0.27 -5.01 -11.24
N ALA A 218 0.44 -6.10 -10.95
CA ALA A 218 -0.21 -7.38 -10.63
C ALA A 218 -1.04 -7.29 -9.34
N ALA A 219 -0.56 -6.62 -8.31
CA ALA A 219 -1.24 -6.54 -7.01
C ALA A 219 -2.48 -5.64 -7.04
N TYR A 220 -2.42 -4.49 -7.71
CA TYR A 220 -3.48 -3.47 -7.66
C TYR A 220 -4.23 -3.28 -8.99
N GLY A 221 -3.57 -3.48 -10.12
CA GLY A 221 -4.18 -3.37 -11.45
C GLY A 221 -5.19 -4.48 -11.75
N THR A 222 -5.14 -5.58 -11.02
CA THR A 222 -6.10 -6.70 -11.11
C THR A 222 -7.43 -6.41 -10.42
N PHE A 223 -7.51 -5.39 -9.54
CA PHE A 223 -8.72 -5.07 -8.77
C PHE A 223 -9.98 -4.84 -9.64
N PRO A 224 -9.98 -3.97 -10.67
CA PRO A 224 -11.17 -3.77 -11.50
C PRO A 224 -11.58 -5.03 -12.26
N ILE A 225 -10.58 -5.85 -12.67
CA ILE A 225 -10.82 -7.11 -13.39
C ILE A 225 -11.49 -8.12 -12.46
N ALA A 226 -10.99 -8.28 -11.24
CA ALA A 226 -11.52 -9.20 -10.26
C ALA A 226 -12.94 -8.83 -9.82
N THR A 227 -13.22 -7.54 -9.61
CA THR A 227 -14.55 -7.07 -9.21
C THR A 227 -15.58 -7.17 -10.35
N LEU A 228 -15.15 -6.97 -11.60
CA LEU A 228 -15.99 -7.26 -12.78
C LEU A 228 -16.25 -8.76 -12.90
N LEU A 229 -15.20 -9.58 -12.73
CA LEU A 229 -15.34 -11.04 -12.74
C LEU A 229 -16.31 -11.51 -11.64
N PHE A 230 -16.23 -10.93 -10.43
CA PHE A 230 -17.21 -11.21 -9.37
C PHE A 230 -18.65 -10.92 -9.81
N ALA A 231 -18.89 -9.75 -10.42
CA ALA A 231 -20.22 -9.38 -10.91
C ALA A 231 -20.74 -10.35 -11.99
N LEU A 232 -19.84 -10.83 -12.86
CA LEU A 232 -20.18 -11.83 -13.88
C LEU A 232 -20.47 -13.20 -13.27
N LEU A 233 -19.62 -13.65 -12.33
CA LEU A 233 -19.79 -14.95 -11.65
C LEU A 233 -21.04 -14.98 -10.78
N ALA A 234 -21.42 -13.85 -10.17
CA ALA A 234 -22.68 -13.76 -9.44
C ALA A 234 -23.91 -14.01 -10.34
N LYS A 235 -23.88 -13.53 -11.60
CA LYS A 235 -24.94 -13.85 -12.59
C LYS A 235 -24.86 -15.28 -13.10
N VAL A 236 -23.66 -15.83 -13.27
CA VAL A 236 -23.47 -17.24 -13.62
C VAL A 236 -24.00 -18.16 -12.54
N ALA A 237 -23.85 -17.78 -11.27
CA ALA A 237 -24.38 -18.53 -10.13
C ALA A 237 -25.92 -18.61 -10.17
N ASP A 238 -26.60 -17.52 -10.54
CA ASP A 238 -28.06 -17.53 -10.70
C ASP A 238 -28.51 -18.54 -11.77
N TRP A 239 -27.74 -18.65 -12.89
CA TRP A 239 -28.03 -19.63 -13.93
C TRP A 239 -27.67 -21.07 -13.54
N LEU A 240 -26.58 -21.27 -12.77
CA LEU A 240 -26.16 -22.60 -12.29
C LEU A 240 -27.04 -23.13 -11.16
N GLY A 241 -27.68 -22.25 -10.37
CA GLY A 241 -28.62 -22.64 -9.31
C GLY A 241 -29.87 -23.35 -9.79
N ASP A 242 -30.17 -23.28 -11.09
CA ASP A 242 -31.28 -24.00 -11.73
C ASP A 242 -30.88 -25.42 -12.23
N VAL A 243 -29.62 -25.87 -11.95
CA VAL A 243 -29.11 -27.15 -12.46
C VAL A 243 -29.03 -28.20 -11.34
N ASP A 244 -29.96 -29.15 -11.33
CA ASP A 244 -30.13 -30.19 -10.29
C ASP A 244 -28.89 -31.06 -10.00
N VAL A 245 -27.92 -31.12 -10.93
CA VAL A 245 -26.70 -31.97 -10.78
C VAL A 245 -25.71 -31.44 -9.74
N LEU A 246 -25.86 -30.21 -9.31
CA LEU A 246 -24.90 -29.52 -8.42
C LEU A 246 -25.39 -29.37 -6.97
N ASP A 247 -26.45 -30.07 -6.57
CA ASP A 247 -27.06 -29.99 -5.22
C ASP A 247 -26.11 -30.31 -4.06
N VAL A 248 -24.97 -30.94 -4.33
CA VAL A 248 -23.95 -31.28 -3.33
C VAL A 248 -23.14 -30.06 -2.86
N LEU A 249 -23.04 -29.02 -3.68
CA LEU A 249 -22.29 -27.81 -3.38
C LEU A 249 -23.24 -26.62 -3.20
N PRO A 250 -23.05 -25.79 -2.17
CA PRO A 250 -23.83 -24.56 -2.06
C PRO A 250 -23.50 -23.64 -3.24
N ILE A 251 -24.44 -23.48 -4.17
CA ILE A 251 -24.33 -22.59 -5.33
C ILE A 251 -25.17 -21.36 -5.05
N ASN A 252 -24.51 -20.26 -4.78
CA ASN A 252 -25.10 -18.93 -4.66
C ASN A 252 -24.14 -17.90 -5.28
N GLN A 253 -24.59 -16.66 -5.39
CA GLN A 253 -23.84 -15.61 -6.08
C GLN A 253 -22.40 -15.43 -5.56
N GLU A 254 -22.15 -15.70 -4.28
CA GLU A 254 -20.83 -15.55 -3.66
C GLU A 254 -19.98 -16.82 -3.78
N SER A 255 -20.58 -18.00 -3.71
CA SER A 255 -19.86 -19.29 -3.67
C SER A 255 -19.12 -19.60 -4.96
N VAL A 256 -19.72 -19.32 -6.12
CA VAL A 256 -19.06 -19.54 -7.41
C VAL A 256 -17.78 -18.72 -7.50
N ALA A 257 -17.82 -17.48 -7.03
CA ALA A 257 -16.63 -16.63 -6.97
C ALA A 257 -15.55 -17.20 -6.04
N LEU A 258 -15.94 -17.76 -4.88
CA LEU A 258 -15.03 -18.41 -3.94
C LEU A 258 -14.41 -19.69 -4.53
N TYR A 259 -15.17 -20.50 -5.25
CA TYR A 259 -14.63 -21.70 -5.91
C TYR A 259 -13.64 -21.34 -7.04
N VAL A 260 -13.90 -20.26 -7.77
CA VAL A 260 -12.94 -19.73 -8.75
C VAL A 260 -11.67 -19.26 -8.04
N ASP A 261 -11.79 -18.60 -6.89
CA ASP A 261 -10.64 -18.15 -6.10
C ASP A 261 -9.82 -19.34 -5.56
N VAL A 262 -10.46 -20.41 -5.07
CA VAL A 262 -9.79 -21.67 -4.74
C VAL A 262 -8.94 -22.18 -5.89
N ALA A 263 -9.50 -22.16 -7.11
CA ALA A 263 -8.76 -22.58 -8.31
C ALA A 263 -7.58 -21.65 -8.62
N THR A 264 -7.72 -20.33 -8.41
CA THR A 264 -6.61 -19.38 -8.63
C THR A 264 -5.45 -19.63 -7.70
N PHE A 265 -5.70 -19.90 -6.41
CA PHE A 265 -4.64 -20.23 -5.46
C PHE A 265 -4.00 -21.59 -5.71
N ALA A 266 -4.79 -22.60 -6.07
CA ALA A 266 -4.26 -23.91 -6.44
C ALA A 266 -3.36 -23.80 -7.68
N LEU A 267 -3.76 -23.03 -8.68
CA LEU A 267 -2.99 -22.76 -9.89
C LEU A 267 -1.72 -21.95 -9.58
N SER A 268 -1.81 -20.92 -8.72
CA SER A 268 -0.67 -20.15 -8.24
C SER A 268 0.35 -21.07 -7.54
N ALA A 269 -0.11 -21.92 -6.61
CA ALA A 269 0.74 -22.91 -5.92
C ALA A 269 1.45 -23.83 -6.92
N LEU A 270 0.73 -24.30 -7.96
CA LEU A 270 1.30 -25.12 -9.03
C LEU A 270 2.38 -24.35 -9.80
N PHE A 271 2.13 -23.13 -10.24
CA PHE A 271 3.13 -22.32 -10.94
C PHE A 271 4.37 -22.08 -10.07
N ILE A 272 4.18 -21.68 -8.80
CA ILE A 272 5.28 -21.44 -7.86
C ILE A 272 6.05 -22.74 -7.59
N SER A 273 5.39 -23.90 -7.51
CA SER A 273 6.05 -25.18 -7.30
C SER A 273 7.02 -25.56 -8.42
N THR A 274 6.80 -25.07 -9.64
CA THR A 274 7.69 -25.30 -10.80
C THR A 274 8.88 -24.34 -10.87
N LEU A 275 8.93 -23.30 -10.00
CA LEU A 275 10.01 -22.32 -10.01
C LEU A 275 11.31 -22.93 -9.46
N ALA A 276 12.41 -22.72 -10.19
CA ALA A 276 13.75 -22.96 -9.69
C ALA A 276 14.22 -21.73 -8.91
N LEU A 277 13.88 -21.67 -7.62
CA LEU A 277 14.46 -20.66 -6.73
C LEU A 277 15.79 -21.21 -6.20
N PRO A 278 16.89 -20.43 -6.22
CA PRO A 278 18.15 -20.89 -5.67
C PRO A 278 17.96 -21.21 -4.18
N PRO A 279 18.47 -22.37 -3.73
CA PRO A 279 18.43 -22.70 -2.32
C PRO A 279 19.17 -21.63 -1.53
N ARG A 280 18.61 -21.23 -0.38
CA ARG A 280 19.25 -20.26 0.50
C ARG A 280 20.65 -20.76 0.87
N ARG A 281 21.68 -19.94 0.63
CA ARG A 281 22.97 -20.14 1.29
C ARG A 281 22.77 -19.82 2.77
N PRO A 282 23.03 -20.75 3.70
CA PRO A 282 23.04 -20.42 5.11
C PRO A 282 24.09 -19.32 5.31
N ALA A 283 23.69 -18.14 5.73
CA ALA A 283 24.61 -17.09 6.11
C ALA A 283 25.32 -17.55 7.39
N ALA A 284 26.46 -18.20 7.24
CA ALA A 284 27.29 -18.69 8.35
C ALA A 284 27.88 -17.55 9.20
N THR A 285 27.74 -16.30 8.76
CA THR A 285 28.34 -15.12 9.41
C THR A 285 27.31 -14.16 10.04
N GLU A 286 26.01 -14.31 9.71
CA GLU A 286 24.97 -13.35 10.16
C GLU A 286 24.22 -13.80 11.42
N ALA A 287 24.54 -14.93 12.02
CA ALA A 287 23.91 -15.36 13.27
C ALA A 287 24.19 -14.38 14.44
N GLY A 288 25.29 -13.63 14.38
CA GLY A 288 25.60 -12.55 15.32
C GLY A 288 24.85 -11.25 15.04
N GLU A 289 24.67 -10.91 13.75
CA GLU A 289 24.00 -9.68 13.33
C GLU A 289 22.46 -9.82 13.31
N ALA A 290 21.95 -11.01 13.00
CA ALA A 290 20.51 -11.30 13.11
C ALA A 290 20.02 -11.25 14.56
N GLY A 291 20.86 -11.56 15.53
CA GLY A 291 20.58 -11.36 16.96
C GLY A 291 20.54 -9.89 17.36
N GLN A 292 21.28 -9.02 16.66
CA GLN A 292 21.23 -7.56 16.85
C GLN A 292 20.10 -6.91 16.04
N ALA A 293 19.78 -7.38 14.85
CA ALA A 293 18.61 -6.94 14.07
C ALA A 293 17.27 -7.32 14.73
N MET A 294 17.25 -8.35 15.58
CA MET A 294 16.05 -8.71 16.37
C MET A 294 15.89 -7.88 17.64
N LYS A 295 16.87 -7.07 18.01
CA LYS A 295 16.68 -5.91 18.88
C LYS A 295 16.20 -4.75 18.00
N MET A 296 15.02 -4.88 17.40
CA MET A 296 14.27 -3.70 16.99
C MET A 296 14.16 -2.84 18.25
N ASP A 297 14.92 -1.76 18.30
CA ASP A 297 14.75 -0.77 19.34
C ASP A 297 13.40 -0.09 19.09
N LEU A 298 12.34 -0.71 19.66
CA LEU A 298 10.99 -0.18 19.60
C LEU A 298 10.95 1.28 20.08
N GLY A 299 11.91 1.66 20.93
CA GLY A 299 12.10 3.03 21.38
C GLY A 299 12.65 3.94 20.27
N GLN A 300 13.54 3.44 19.41
CA GLN A 300 14.06 4.21 18.28
C GLN A 300 12.99 4.34 17.18
N THR A 301 12.34 3.24 16.82
CA THR A 301 11.22 3.25 15.86
C THR A 301 10.08 4.16 16.32
N GLY A 302 9.76 4.13 17.63
CA GLY A 302 8.76 5.03 18.22
C GLY A 302 9.18 6.50 18.18
N ARG A 303 10.47 6.81 18.38
CA ARG A 303 11.01 8.17 18.27
C ARG A 303 10.97 8.68 16.82
N GLU A 304 11.41 7.87 15.87
CA GLU A 304 11.38 8.20 14.43
C GLU A 304 9.95 8.44 13.93
N LEU A 305 9.00 7.60 14.35
CA LEU A 305 7.58 7.78 14.05
C LEU A 305 7.05 9.07 14.69
N LYS A 306 7.42 9.37 15.93
CA LYS A 306 7.03 10.60 16.63
C LYS A 306 7.59 11.85 15.95
N GLU A 307 8.83 11.81 15.46
CA GLU A 307 9.44 12.93 14.72
C GLU A 307 8.74 13.15 13.38
N GLY A 308 8.46 12.07 12.61
CA GLY A 308 7.67 12.14 11.39
C GLY A 308 6.28 12.73 11.64
N TRP A 309 5.62 12.29 12.72
CA TRP A 309 4.31 12.79 13.13
C TRP A 309 4.37 14.26 13.57
N SER A 310 5.38 14.64 14.33
CA SER A 310 5.59 16.03 14.77
C SER A 310 5.78 16.96 13.56
N PHE A 311 6.58 16.56 12.57
CA PHE A 311 6.76 17.32 11.34
C PHE A 311 5.44 17.44 10.55
N MET A 312 4.67 16.37 10.44
CA MET A 312 3.37 16.39 9.76
C MET A 312 2.39 17.37 10.40
N VAL A 313 2.37 17.44 11.73
CA VAL A 313 1.48 18.35 12.46
C VAL A 313 1.97 19.81 12.38
N SER A 314 3.28 20.04 12.41
CA SER A 314 3.87 21.39 12.39
C SER A 314 3.81 22.06 11.02
N ASN A 315 3.96 21.31 9.92
CA ASN A 315 3.91 21.88 8.57
C ASN A 315 2.45 21.97 8.06
N PRO A 316 1.91 23.19 7.82
CA PRO A 316 0.50 23.37 7.47
C PRO A 316 0.13 22.70 6.14
N VAL A 317 1.05 22.69 5.15
CA VAL A 317 0.80 22.05 3.84
C VAL A 317 0.77 20.54 3.97
N VAL A 318 1.75 19.96 4.66
CA VAL A 318 1.82 18.51 4.89
C VAL A 318 0.60 18.06 5.69
N ARG A 319 0.24 18.78 6.75
CA ARG A 319 -0.95 18.50 7.56
C ARG A 319 -2.23 18.52 6.74
N ALA A 320 -2.43 19.54 5.88
CA ALA A 320 -3.62 19.62 5.05
C ALA A 320 -3.73 18.45 4.07
N VAL A 321 -2.63 18.05 3.45
CA VAL A 321 -2.57 16.89 2.54
C VAL A 321 -2.87 15.60 3.30
N MET A 322 -2.28 15.41 4.49
CA MET A 322 -2.50 14.22 5.32
C MET A 322 -3.94 14.10 5.81
N VAL A 323 -4.53 15.21 6.28
CA VAL A 323 -5.94 15.25 6.69
C VAL A 323 -6.85 14.92 5.51
N ALA A 324 -6.60 15.48 4.33
CA ALA A 324 -7.40 15.22 3.14
C ALA A 324 -7.29 13.75 2.67
N ILE A 325 -6.09 13.17 2.67
CA ILE A 325 -5.90 11.74 2.35
C ILE A 325 -6.60 10.87 3.40
N GLY A 326 -6.39 11.15 4.70
CA GLY A 326 -6.97 10.37 5.78
C GLY A 326 -8.50 10.37 5.78
N THR A 327 -9.12 11.54 5.64
CA THR A 327 -10.59 11.67 5.57
C THR A 327 -11.15 11.05 4.29
N GLY A 328 -10.44 11.21 3.15
CA GLY A 328 -10.79 10.57 1.89
C GLY A 328 -10.79 9.03 2.01
N LEU A 329 -9.80 8.47 2.71
CA LEU A 329 -9.71 7.02 2.97
C LEU A 329 -10.77 6.52 3.96
N ILE A 330 -11.08 7.30 5.01
CA ILE A 330 -12.15 6.94 5.94
C ILE A 330 -13.49 6.96 5.21
N GLY A 331 -13.82 8.07 4.55
CA GLY A 331 -15.12 8.23 3.90
C GLY A 331 -15.27 7.34 2.65
N GLY A 332 -14.35 7.44 1.70
CA GLY A 332 -14.37 6.60 0.49
C GLY A 332 -14.18 5.11 0.78
N GLY A 333 -13.39 4.79 1.80
CA GLY A 333 -13.18 3.41 2.26
C GLY A 333 -14.44 2.75 2.82
N MET A 334 -15.40 3.52 3.36
CA MET A 334 -16.69 2.97 3.83
C MET A 334 -17.52 2.34 2.71
N LEU A 335 -17.30 2.74 1.44
CA LEU A 335 -18.00 2.13 0.31
C LEU A 335 -17.69 0.64 0.16
N VAL A 336 -16.52 0.19 0.58
CA VAL A 336 -16.13 -1.23 0.47
C VAL A 336 -16.98 -2.11 1.41
N PRO A 337 -17.00 -1.90 2.74
CA PRO A 337 -17.78 -2.74 3.65
C PRO A 337 -19.29 -2.49 3.57
N LEU A 338 -19.73 -1.29 3.13
CA LEU A 338 -21.15 -0.94 3.04
C LEU A 338 -21.72 -1.16 1.64
N GLY A 339 -20.88 -1.38 0.62
CA GLY A 339 -21.28 -1.39 -0.79
C GLY A 339 -22.24 -2.51 -1.14
N ASP A 340 -22.04 -3.72 -0.60
CA ASP A 340 -22.96 -4.84 -0.85
C ASP A 340 -24.34 -4.59 -0.20
N LEU A 341 -24.33 -4.10 1.05
CA LEU A 341 -25.55 -3.71 1.74
C LEU A 341 -26.30 -2.58 1.00
N PHE A 342 -25.57 -1.55 0.54
CA PHE A 342 -26.12 -0.46 -0.26
C PHE A 342 -26.67 -0.95 -1.61
N SER A 343 -25.96 -1.86 -2.29
CA SER A 343 -26.39 -2.45 -3.55
C SER A 343 -27.70 -3.26 -3.39
N ARG A 344 -27.83 -4.04 -2.31
CA ARG A 344 -29.02 -4.85 -2.03
C ARG A 344 -30.20 -4.03 -1.56
N GLN A 345 -30.01 -3.17 -0.57
CA GLN A 345 -31.12 -2.45 0.11
C GLN A 345 -31.60 -1.22 -0.66
N VAL A 346 -30.69 -0.55 -1.39
CA VAL A 346 -30.97 0.75 -2.01
C VAL A 346 -31.10 0.67 -3.52
N LEU A 347 -30.18 -0.04 -4.18
CA LEU A 347 -30.06 -0.07 -5.63
C LEU A 347 -30.76 -1.28 -6.27
N GLY A 348 -31.13 -2.30 -5.50
CA GLY A 348 -31.73 -3.54 -6.01
C GLY A 348 -30.79 -4.36 -6.87
N GLY A 349 -29.46 -4.12 -6.81
CA GLY A 349 -28.47 -4.73 -7.70
C GLY A 349 -27.88 -6.06 -7.18
N GLY A 350 -28.17 -6.45 -5.93
CA GLY A 350 -27.58 -7.63 -5.30
C GLY A 350 -26.05 -7.60 -5.26
N SER A 351 -25.41 -8.75 -5.12
CA SER A 351 -23.95 -8.87 -5.11
C SER A 351 -23.32 -8.52 -6.48
N ALA A 352 -24.02 -8.79 -7.58
CA ALA A 352 -23.56 -8.38 -8.91
C ALA A 352 -23.44 -6.85 -9.02
N GLY A 353 -24.44 -6.11 -8.50
CA GLY A 353 -24.40 -4.66 -8.43
C GLY A 353 -23.23 -4.13 -7.58
N PHE A 354 -22.93 -4.78 -6.46
CA PHE A 354 -21.76 -4.47 -5.64
C PHE A 354 -20.45 -4.66 -6.43
N GLY A 355 -20.29 -5.77 -7.12
CA GLY A 355 -19.14 -5.99 -8.00
C GLY A 355 -18.98 -4.90 -9.06
N LEU A 356 -20.09 -4.44 -9.68
CA LEU A 356 -20.07 -3.34 -10.64
C LEU A 356 -19.69 -2.00 -10.02
N LEU A 357 -20.15 -1.68 -8.80
CA LEU A 357 -19.74 -0.48 -8.06
C LEU A 357 -18.24 -0.49 -7.79
N LEU A 358 -17.69 -1.62 -7.34
CA LEU A 358 -16.24 -1.75 -7.10
C LEU A 358 -15.44 -1.71 -8.40
N THR A 359 -15.97 -2.27 -9.48
CA THR A 359 -15.36 -2.15 -10.83
C THR A 359 -15.30 -0.68 -11.27
N ALA A 360 -16.37 0.06 -11.07
CA ALA A 360 -16.41 1.49 -11.36
C ALA A 360 -15.39 2.28 -10.51
N LEU A 361 -15.32 1.98 -9.21
CA LEU A 361 -14.33 2.59 -8.30
C LEU A 361 -12.90 2.32 -8.77
N GLY A 362 -12.57 1.06 -9.04
CA GLY A 362 -11.21 0.65 -9.44
C GLY A 362 -10.81 1.15 -10.82
N SER A 363 -11.70 1.05 -11.81
CA SER A 363 -11.45 1.58 -13.16
C SER A 363 -11.36 3.11 -13.17
N GLY A 364 -12.20 3.78 -12.37
CA GLY A 364 -12.11 5.21 -12.13
C GLY A 364 -10.76 5.60 -11.52
N LEU A 365 -10.31 4.89 -10.48
CA LEU A 365 -9.00 5.12 -9.85
C LEU A 365 -7.87 5.00 -10.87
N ALA A 366 -7.86 3.95 -11.68
CA ALA A 366 -6.86 3.77 -12.73
C ALA A 366 -6.92 4.92 -13.76
N ALA A 367 -8.12 5.31 -14.20
CA ALA A 367 -8.31 6.43 -15.12
C ALA A 367 -7.80 7.75 -14.53
N GLY A 368 -8.08 8.02 -13.25
CA GLY A 368 -7.58 9.19 -12.52
C GLY A 368 -6.08 9.24 -12.41
N VAL A 369 -5.43 8.11 -12.06
CA VAL A 369 -3.96 7.97 -12.02
C VAL A 369 -3.36 8.27 -13.39
N ILE A 370 -3.88 7.67 -14.46
CA ILE A 370 -3.37 7.86 -15.82
C ILE A 370 -3.56 9.33 -16.24
N LEU A 371 -4.77 9.87 -16.09
CA LEU A 371 -5.09 11.23 -16.49
C LEU A 371 -4.17 12.25 -15.82
N ILE A 372 -4.04 12.16 -14.48
CA ILE A 372 -3.22 13.13 -13.75
C ILE A 372 -1.72 12.95 -14.02
N SER A 373 -1.25 11.71 -14.24
CA SER A 373 0.16 11.45 -14.58
C SER A 373 0.57 12.16 -15.88
N VAL A 374 -0.36 12.25 -16.84
CA VAL A 374 -0.13 12.97 -18.10
C VAL A 374 -0.26 14.49 -17.92
N LEU A 375 -1.27 14.95 -17.17
CA LEU A 375 -1.64 16.36 -17.08
C LEU A 375 -0.91 17.14 -15.99
N GLN A 376 -0.35 16.47 -14.95
CA GLN A 376 0.22 17.12 -13.75
C GLN A 376 1.28 18.19 -14.03
N LYS A 377 2.03 18.07 -15.15
CA LYS A 377 3.05 19.06 -15.53
C LYS A 377 2.45 20.42 -15.94
N ARG A 378 1.18 20.43 -16.34
CA ARG A 378 0.48 21.62 -16.86
C ARG A 378 -0.53 22.20 -15.86
N LEU A 379 -0.80 21.50 -14.76
CA LEU A 379 -1.85 21.86 -13.82
C LEU A 379 -1.26 22.31 -12.47
N PRO A 380 -1.94 23.25 -11.78
CA PRO A 380 -1.56 23.64 -10.43
C PRO A 380 -1.90 22.51 -9.44
N LYS A 381 -0.89 21.71 -9.08
CA LYS A 381 -1.02 20.45 -8.32
C LYS A 381 -1.88 20.59 -7.06
N VAL A 382 -1.63 21.62 -6.27
CA VAL A 382 -2.33 21.88 -5.00
C VAL A 382 -3.82 22.16 -5.22
N GLN A 383 -4.16 23.00 -6.23
CA GLN A 383 -5.55 23.33 -6.51
C GLN A 383 -6.32 22.13 -7.05
N VAL A 384 -5.69 21.34 -7.95
CA VAL A 384 -6.28 20.12 -8.49
C VAL A 384 -6.48 19.07 -7.39
N PHE A 385 -5.50 18.91 -6.48
CA PHE A 385 -5.62 18.04 -5.32
C PHE A 385 -6.83 18.41 -4.45
N CYS A 386 -6.93 19.68 -4.05
CA CYS A 386 -8.06 20.15 -3.24
C CYS A 386 -9.40 20.00 -3.96
N GLY A 387 -9.45 20.34 -5.26
CA GLY A 387 -10.63 20.16 -6.09
C GLY A 387 -11.05 18.69 -6.17
N ALA A 388 -10.11 17.78 -6.34
CA ALA A 388 -10.37 16.35 -6.36
C ALA A 388 -10.94 15.84 -5.02
N VAL A 389 -10.45 16.34 -3.87
CA VAL A 389 -10.99 15.96 -2.54
C VAL A 389 -12.45 16.43 -2.40
N VAL A 390 -12.74 17.69 -2.73
CA VAL A 390 -14.12 18.20 -2.66
C VAL A 390 -15.04 17.43 -3.61
N THR A 391 -14.60 17.22 -4.86
CA THR A 391 -15.37 16.47 -5.87
C THR A 391 -15.61 15.02 -5.42
N ALA A 392 -14.62 14.36 -4.79
CA ALA A 392 -14.78 13.03 -4.24
C ALA A 392 -15.91 12.98 -3.20
N GLY A 393 -15.97 13.93 -2.28
CA GLY A 393 -17.04 14.00 -1.30
C GLY A 393 -18.41 14.28 -1.94
N VAL A 394 -18.48 15.19 -2.89
CA VAL A 394 -19.72 15.51 -3.63
C VAL A 394 -20.23 14.29 -4.41
N THR A 395 -19.36 13.60 -5.13
CA THR A 395 -19.74 12.40 -5.90
C THR A 395 -20.16 11.24 -5.03
N LEU A 396 -19.57 11.09 -3.84
CA LEU A 396 -20.02 10.10 -2.85
C LEU A 396 -21.44 10.42 -2.34
N VAL A 397 -21.73 11.67 -2.00
CA VAL A 397 -23.08 12.09 -1.58
C VAL A 397 -24.09 11.88 -2.71
N LEU A 398 -23.78 12.33 -3.93
CA LEU A 398 -24.66 12.17 -5.08
C LEU A 398 -24.88 10.70 -5.44
N GLY A 399 -23.82 9.89 -5.44
CA GLY A 399 -23.92 8.43 -5.67
C GLY A 399 -24.78 7.72 -4.63
N ALA A 400 -24.63 8.09 -3.36
CA ALA A 400 -25.44 7.54 -2.28
C ALA A 400 -26.91 8.00 -2.32
N THR A 401 -27.20 9.12 -2.99
CA THR A 401 -28.57 9.61 -3.17
C THR A 401 -29.33 8.81 -4.26
N MET A 402 -28.61 8.17 -5.16
CA MET A 402 -29.23 7.39 -6.24
C MET A 402 -29.98 6.18 -5.68
N SER A 403 -31.11 5.86 -6.32
CA SER A 403 -31.94 4.69 -6.01
C SER A 403 -31.90 3.63 -7.12
N THR A 404 -31.10 3.85 -8.16
CA THR A 404 -30.89 2.91 -9.26
C THR A 404 -29.41 2.74 -9.54
N LEU A 405 -29.03 1.57 -10.03
CA LEU A 405 -27.64 1.15 -10.20
C LEU A 405 -26.86 1.97 -11.25
N PRO A 406 -27.39 2.27 -12.46
CA PRO A 406 -26.59 2.93 -13.51
C PRO A 406 -26.02 4.31 -13.11
N PRO A 407 -26.81 5.26 -12.57
CA PRO A 407 -26.24 6.55 -12.14
C PRO A 407 -25.31 6.41 -10.94
N ALA A 408 -25.57 5.48 -10.01
CA ALA A 408 -24.67 5.21 -8.90
C ALA A 408 -23.29 4.73 -9.40
N ILE A 409 -23.22 3.86 -10.39
CA ILE A 409 -21.98 3.43 -11.04
C ILE A 409 -21.22 4.63 -11.63
N ALA A 410 -21.90 5.55 -12.31
CA ALA A 410 -21.26 6.73 -12.89
C ALA A 410 -20.63 7.65 -11.82
N PHE A 411 -21.34 7.90 -10.70
CA PHE A 411 -20.80 8.70 -9.60
C PHE A 411 -19.64 7.98 -8.89
N VAL A 412 -19.71 6.67 -8.69
CA VAL A 412 -18.63 5.88 -8.09
C VAL A 412 -17.40 5.83 -8.99
N PHE A 413 -17.57 5.80 -10.32
CA PHE A 413 -16.45 5.93 -11.26
C PHE A 413 -15.74 7.27 -11.10
N VAL A 414 -16.47 8.39 -11.03
CA VAL A 414 -15.90 9.73 -10.81
C VAL A 414 -15.24 9.82 -9.43
N LEU A 415 -15.83 9.21 -8.39
CA LEU A 415 -15.21 9.08 -7.07
C LEU A 415 -13.85 8.37 -7.16
N GLY A 416 -13.79 7.28 -7.90
CA GLY A 416 -12.54 6.55 -8.18
C GLY A 416 -11.51 7.44 -8.88
N MET A 417 -11.90 8.19 -9.91
CA MET A 417 -11.00 9.13 -10.61
C MET A 417 -10.42 10.17 -9.64
N CYS A 418 -11.25 10.71 -8.76
CA CYS A 418 -10.80 11.64 -7.73
C CYS A 418 -9.82 10.96 -6.76
N ALA A 419 -10.10 9.73 -6.33
CA ALA A 419 -9.21 8.97 -5.44
C ALA A 419 -7.83 8.73 -6.07
N GLY A 420 -7.77 8.35 -7.36
CA GLY A 420 -6.52 8.19 -8.11
C GLY A 420 -5.73 9.51 -8.22
N THR A 421 -6.43 10.60 -8.48
CA THR A 421 -5.86 11.96 -8.54
C THR A 421 -5.30 12.38 -7.19
N ILE A 422 -6.05 12.18 -6.10
CA ILE A 422 -5.65 12.49 -4.71
C ILE A 422 -4.40 11.67 -4.34
N TYR A 423 -4.37 10.40 -4.69
CA TYR A 423 -3.23 9.53 -4.43
C TYR A 423 -1.96 10.06 -5.09
N VAL A 424 -1.97 10.26 -6.42
CA VAL A 424 -0.78 10.70 -7.16
C VAL A 424 -0.32 12.08 -6.72
N LEU A 425 -1.23 13.07 -6.67
CA LEU A 425 -0.86 14.44 -6.31
C LEU A 425 -0.50 14.58 -4.83
N GLY A 426 -1.17 13.86 -3.94
CA GLY A 426 -0.85 13.86 -2.52
C GLY A 426 0.57 13.39 -2.26
N PHE A 427 0.96 12.23 -2.85
CA PHE A 427 2.33 11.74 -2.78
C PHE A 427 3.34 12.70 -3.41
N THR A 428 3.02 13.28 -4.58
CA THR A 428 3.89 14.24 -5.26
C THR A 428 4.12 15.49 -4.40
N ILE A 429 3.06 16.08 -3.85
CA ILE A 429 3.15 17.27 -3.00
C ILE A 429 3.99 16.98 -1.75
N LEU A 430 3.81 15.81 -1.12
CA LEU A 430 4.60 15.40 0.03
C LEU A 430 6.08 15.23 -0.33
N GLN A 431 6.40 14.59 -1.46
CA GLN A 431 7.78 14.43 -1.93
C GLN A 431 8.47 15.77 -2.22
N GLU A 432 7.74 16.77 -2.74
CA GLU A 432 8.26 18.10 -3.04
C GLU A 432 8.44 18.98 -1.78
N ARG A 433 7.68 18.75 -0.72
CA ARG A 433 7.67 19.59 0.50
C ARG A 433 8.47 19.02 1.67
N VAL A 434 8.83 17.75 1.61
CA VAL A 434 9.56 17.08 2.67
C VAL A 434 11.04 16.96 2.29
N VAL A 435 11.91 17.47 3.15
CA VAL A 435 13.38 17.38 2.99
C VAL A 435 13.83 15.91 3.02
N ASP A 436 14.91 15.61 2.33
CA ASP A 436 15.36 14.21 2.11
C ASP A 436 15.58 13.45 3.42
N GLU A 437 16.11 14.11 4.45
CA GLU A 437 16.42 13.51 5.76
C GLU A 437 15.17 13.05 6.52
N LEU A 438 14.02 13.70 6.30
CA LEU A 438 12.76 13.38 6.96
C LEU A 438 11.82 12.54 6.08
N ARG A 439 12.13 12.37 4.79
CA ARG A 439 11.25 11.72 3.81
C ARG A 439 10.84 10.31 4.25
N GLY A 440 11.80 9.49 4.67
CA GLY A 440 11.53 8.13 5.16
C GLY A 440 10.56 8.10 6.35
N ARG A 441 10.77 8.98 7.34
CA ARG A 441 9.94 9.08 8.56
C ARG A 441 8.51 9.56 8.27
N VAL A 442 8.38 10.56 7.39
CA VAL A 442 7.07 11.09 6.97
C VAL A 442 6.28 10.05 6.19
N PHE A 443 6.92 9.32 5.26
CA PHE A 443 6.24 8.27 4.51
C PHE A 443 5.89 7.05 5.37
N ALA A 444 6.73 6.65 6.33
CA ALA A 444 6.39 5.62 7.30
C ALA A 444 5.14 6.01 8.12
N SER A 445 5.08 7.27 8.57
CA SER A 445 3.92 7.82 9.26
C SER A 445 2.67 7.90 8.38
N LEU A 446 2.83 8.24 7.08
CA LEU A 446 1.74 8.22 6.10
C LEU A 446 1.17 6.80 5.93
N TYR A 447 2.01 5.78 5.75
CA TYR A 447 1.54 4.41 5.60
C TYR A 447 0.83 3.90 6.87
N THR A 448 1.30 4.30 8.04
CA THR A 448 0.62 4.02 9.31
C THR A 448 -0.75 4.70 9.37
N LEU A 449 -0.82 5.99 8.99
CA LEU A 449 -2.07 6.73 8.91
C LEU A 449 -3.05 6.08 7.93
N VAL A 450 -2.59 5.71 6.73
CA VAL A 450 -3.41 5.02 5.72
C VAL A 450 -4.02 3.74 6.30
N ARG A 451 -3.22 2.89 6.94
CA ARG A 451 -3.70 1.65 7.57
C ARG A 451 -4.73 1.91 8.67
N LEU A 452 -4.47 2.91 9.52
CA LEU A 452 -5.43 3.29 10.58
C LEU A 452 -6.74 3.83 9.99
N CYS A 453 -6.67 4.66 8.95
CA CYS A 453 -7.87 5.19 8.29
C CYS A 453 -8.70 4.09 7.62
N VAL A 454 -8.05 3.14 6.95
CA VAL A 454 -8.74 1.98 6.35
C VAL A 454 -9.37 1.10 7.42
N LEU A 455 -8.64 0.82 8.52
CA LEU A 455 -9.20 0.07 9.64
C LEU A 455 -10.42 0.80 10.25
N LEU A 456 -10.30 2.11 10.43
CA LEU A 456 -11.40 2.92 10.96
C LEU A 456 -12.61 2.93 10.00
N ALA A 457 -12.38 3.04 8.69
CA ALA A 457 -13.45 2.96 7.69
C ALA A 457 -14.18 1.60 7.76
N PHE A 458 -13.42 0.52 7.87
CA PHE A 458 -13.96 -0.84 7.88
C PHE A 458 -14.64 -1.19 9.22
N ALA A 459 -14.10 -0.69 10.34
CA ALA A 459 -14.67 -0.93 11.67
C ALA A 459 -15.83 0.01 11.99
N ALA A 460 -15.63 1.32 11.81
CA ALA A 460 -16.60 2.32 12.25
C ALA A 460 -17.72 2.57 11.23
N GLY A 461 -17.45 2.42 9.92
CA GLY A 461 -18.44 2.67 8.88
C GLY A 461 -19.72 1.84 9.04
N PRO A 462 -19.60 0.51 9.10
CA PRO A 462 -20.75 -0.36 9.31
C PRO A 462 -21.46 -0.13 10.64
N LEU A 463 -20.71 0.06 11.75
CA LEU A 463 -21.30 0.37 13.06
C LEU A 463 -22.09 1.70 13.04
N LEU A 464 -21.59 2.69 12.31
CA LEU A 464 -22.30 3.95 12.10
C LEU A 464 -23.59 3.72 11.32
N ALA A 465 -23.56 2.87 10.28
CA ALA A 465 -24.76 2.54 9.50
C ALA A 465 -25.83 1.89 10.35
N ASP A 466 -25.48 0.92 11.24
CA ASP A 466 -26.43 0.29 12.16
C ASP A 466 -27.06 1.31 13.13
N ARG A 467 -26.27 2.26 13.65
CA ARG A 467 -26.80 3.33 14.54
C ARG A 467 -27.70 4.30 13.80
N LEU A 468 -27.35 4.67 12.58
CA LEU A 468 -28.15 5.55 11.74
C LEU A 468 -29.42 4.86 11.25
N GLU A 469 -29.42 3.54 11.06
CA GLU A 469 -30.63 2.76 10.77
C GLU A 469 -31.63 2.88 11.92
N ALA A 470 -31.18 2.65 13.15
CA ALA A 470 -32.04 2.80 14.32
C ALA A 470 -32.59 4.22 14.49
N LEU A 471 -31.80 5.23 14.12
CA LEU A 471 -32.23 6.64 14.12
C LEU A 471 -33.25 6.93 13.01
N SER A 472 -33.00 6.45 11.80
CA SER A 472 -33.88 6.60 10.64
C SER A 472 -35.27 6.02 10.90
N GLN A 473 -35.31 4.79 11.47
CA GLN A 473 -36.56 4.14 11.81
C GLN A 473 -37.33 4.88 12.90
N ARG A 474 -36.64 5.44 13.91
CA ARG A 474 -37.29 6.17 15.00
C ARG A 474 -37.79 7.57 14.62
N ALA A 475 -37.06 8.27 13.73
CA ALA A 475 -37.34 9.67 13.43
C ALA A 475 -38.17 9.87 12.16
N PHE A 476 -38.09 8.92 11.20
CA PHE A 476 -38.62 9.10 9.84
C PHE A 476 -39.33 7.84 9.29
N ASP A 477 -39.58 6.81 10.10
CA ASP A 477 -40.12 5.52 9.66
C ASP A 477 -39.37 4.92 8.45
N GLY A 478 -38.03 5.18 8.37
CA GLY A 478 -37.14 4.70 7.32
C GLY A 478 -37.27 5.39 5.95
N SER A 479 -38.13 6.42 5.81
CA SER A 479 -38.36 7.11 4.54
C SER A 479 -38.70 8.58 4.73
N ILE A 480 -38.42 9.41 3.71
CA ILE A 480 -38.80 10.83 3.66
C ILE A 480 -39.51 11.09 2.34
N ASP A 481 -40.63 11.84 2.41
CA ASP A 481 -41.32 12.33 1.23
C ASP A 481 -40.72 13.66 0.79
N VAL A 482 -40.10 13.65 -0.38
CA VAL A 482 -39.53 14.87 -1.02
C VAL A 482 -40.27 15.12 -2.31
N ALA A 483 -41.03 16.19 -2.36
CA ALA A 483 -41.80 16.61 -3.54
C ALA A 483 -42.71 15.52 -4.13
N GLY A 484 -43.33 14.68 -3.28
CA GLY A 484 -44.22 13.62 -3.71
C GLY A 484 -43.52 12.32 -4.12
N LEU A 485 -42.20 12.21 -3.89
CA LEU A 485 -41.42 11.00 -4.07
C LEU A 485 -40.97 10.47 -2.71
N THR A 486 -41.40 9.27 -2.34
CA THR A 486 -40.95 8.60 -1.12
C THR A 486 -39.54 8.06 -1.34
N VAL A 487 -38.55 8.65 -0.68
CA VAL A 487 -37.14 8.23 -0.71
C VAL A 487 -36.83 7.44 0.54
N ALA A 488 -36.51 6.17 0.38
CA ALA A 488 -36.00 5.36 1.49
C ALA A 488 -34.64 5.88 1.98
N ILE A 489 -34.48 6.01 3.29
CA ILE A 489 -33.25 6.50 3.94
C ILE A 489 -32.69 5.45 4.92
N PRO A 490 -32.29 4.25 4.43
CA PRO A 490 -31.68 3.26 5.30
C PRO A 490 -30.34 3.79 5.87
N GLY A 491 -29.92 3.27 7.01
CA GLY A 491 -28.72 3.70 7.72
C GLY A 491 -27.45 3.66 6.85
N VAL A 492 -27.36 2.72 5.91
CA VAL A 492 -26.25 2.64 4.96
C VAL A 492 -26.17 3.88 4.06
N ARG A 493 -27.31 4.42 3.60
CA ARG A 493 -27.34 5.65 2.81
C ARG A 493 -26.90 6.85 3.64
N LEU A 494 -27.41 6.95 4.88
CA LEU A 494 -27.06 8.02 5.82
C LEU A 494 -25.56 7.99 6.17
N ALA A 495 -25.00 6.82 6.38
CA ALA A 495 -23.57 6.64 6.66
C ALA A 495 -22.68 7.12 5.48
N LEU A 496 -23.07 6.81 4.24
CA LEU A 496 -22.36 7.26 3.04
C LEU A 496 -22.52 8.78 2.82
N TRP A 497 -23.68 9.38 3.10
CA TRP A 497 -23.85 10.83 3.09
C TRP A 497 -22.95 11.50 4.13
N PHE A 498 -22.94 10.98 5.36
CA PHE A 498 -22.08 11.51 6.42
C PHE A 498 -20.59 11.44 6.03
N ALA A 499 -20.16 10.32 5.46
CA ALA A 499 -18.81 10.14 4.94
C ALA A 499 -18.47 11.18 3.86
N GLY A 500 -19.38 11.40 2.90
CA GLY A 500 -19.18 12.39 1.84
C GLY A 500 -19.10 13.82 2.36
N VAL A 501 -19.94 14.19 3.35
CA VAL A 501 -19.89 15.51 4.01
C VAL A 501 -18.56 15.73 4.74
N ILE A 502 -18.03 14.72 5.42
CA ILE A 502 -16.70 14.80 6.07
C ILE A 502 -15.60 15.04 5.03
N ILE A 503 -15.64 14.34 3.89
CA ILE A 503 -14.66 14.52 2.80
C ILE A 503 -14.76 15.95 2.24
N ILE A 504 -15.98 16.46 1.99
CA ILE A 504 -16.19 17.83 1.52
C ILE A 504 -15.60 18.83 2.52
N ALA A 505 -15.93 18.69 3.82
CA ALA A 505 -15.43 19.56 4.87
C ALA A 505 -13.89 19.56 4.94
N ALA A 506 -13.27 18.38 4.84
CA ALA A 506 -11.81 18.25 4.81
C ALA A 506 -11.20 18.89 3.55
N GLY A 507 -11.83 18.72 2.38
CA GLY A 507 -11.40 19.36 1.14
C GLY A 507 -11.47 20.88 1.21
N VAL A 508 -12.57 21.42 1.74
CA VAL A 508 -12.73 22.87 1.96
C VAL A 508 -11.68 23.39 2.96
N LEU A 509 -11.46 22.67 4.06
CA LEU A 509 -10.43 23.05 5.04
C LEU A 509 -9.04 23.04 4.40
N ALA A 510 -8.71 22.03 3.59
CA ALA A 510 -7.45 21.97 2.85
C ALA A 510 -7.30 23.18 1.91
N VAL A 511 -8.35 23.56 1.17
CA VAL A 511 -8.34 24.79 0.33
C VAL A 511 -8.00 26.02 1.16
N LEU A 512 -8.65 26.20 2.32
CA LEU A 512 -8.47 27.38 3.16
C LEU A 512 -7.06 27.44 3.75
N VAL A 513 -6.53 26.30 4.23
CA VAL A 513 -5.17 26.22 4.81
C VAL A 513 -4.11 26.47 3.74
N LEU A 514 -4.27 25.87 2.56
CA LEU A 514 -3.27 25.97 1.49
C LEU A 514 -3.30 27.34 0.80
N ARG A 515 -4.45 28.02 0.70
CA ARG A 515 -4.52 29.40 0.25
C ARG A 515 -3.75 30.32 1.21
N ARG A 516 -3.98 30.21 2.51
CA ARG A 516 -3.27 31.02 3.53
C ARG A 516 -1.76 30.77 3.54
N ALA A 517 -1.33 29.54 3.28
CA ALA A 517 0.10 29.20 3.21
C ALA A 517 0.79 29.75 1.95
N ASN A 518 0.07 29.95 0.86
CA ASN A 518 0.58 30.59 -0.36
C ASN A 518 0.58 32.14 -0.27
N ASP A 519 -0.33 32.71 0.52
CA ASP A 519 -0.47 34.16 0.72
C ASP A 519 0.47 34.68 1.83
N ALA A 520 1.08 33.81 2.62
CA ALA A 520 2.07 34.19 3.61
C ALA A 520 3.36 34.69 2.92
N PRO A 521 3.84 35.93 3.22
CA PRO A 521 5.07 36.43 2.63
C PRO A 521 6.22 35.47 2.95
N VAL A 522 7.02 35.15 1.93
CA VAL A 522 8.26 34.38 2.08
C VAL A 522 9.11 35.14 3.08
N ALA A 523 9.20 34.66 4.31
CA ALA A 523 10.15 35.17 5.28
C ALA A 523 11.53 35.02 4.65
N GLY A 524 12.17 36.14 4.31
CA GLY A 524 13.52 36.17 3.82
C GLY A 524 14.47 35.50 4.81
N PRO A 525 15.62 34.99 4.35
CA PRO A 525 16.59 34.36 5.22
C PRO A 525 17.03 35.37 6.29
N ALA A 526 16.84 34.98 7.58
CA ALA A 526 17.36 35.70 8.72
C ALA A 526 18.85 35.41 8.89
#